data_5eac8c226ccc6baace50d1947cffea53
#
_entry.id   5eac8c226ccc6baace50d1947cffea53
#
_cell.length_a   1.000
_cell.length_b   1.000
_cell.length_c   1.000
_cell.angle_alpha   90.00
_cell.angle_beta   90.00
_cell.angle_gamma   90.00
#
_symmetry.space_group_name_H-M   'P 1'
#
loop_
_entity.id
_entity.type
_entity.pdbx_description
1 polymer ?
#
loop_
_entity_poly.entity_id
_entity_poly.type
_entity_poly.pdbx_seq_one_letter_code
_entity_poly.pdbx_strand_id
1 'polypeptide(L)'
;MVDAASATRAIGIPIATLSAGSTPTARFHDGASGLTEIRPGTYVFYDALQVALGTAGADHCALSIATTVVSRPTPDRAVVDAGSKTLGLDRGAHSSNLLTDFGTLLGVEGSLSRLSEEHGILHIPADSPLAIGDRIQVVPNHVCSASNLARRFYGLRDGVVEEVITIDAAGGVH
;
A
#
# COMPACT_ATOMS: atom_id res chain seq x y z
N MET A 1 -14.94 17.40 15.79
CA MET A 1 -14.52 18.38 14.76
C MET A 1 -15.67 19.32 14.39
N VAL A 2 -16.82 18.83 13.98
CA VAL A 2 -18.00 19.66 13.63
C VAL A 2 -18.42 20.57 14.79
N ASP A 3 -18.53 20.00 15.99
CA ASP A 3 -18.88 20.77 17.21
C ASP A 3 -17.84 21.85 17.53
N ALA A 4 -16.54 21.55 17.37
CA ALA A 4 -15.48 22.52 17.56
C ALA A 4 -15.56 23.66 16.53
N ALA A 5 -15.86 23.32 15.27
CA ALA A 5 -16.07 24.33 14.23
C ALA A 5 -17.28 25.22 14.52
N SER A 6 -18.38 24.62 15.00
CA SER A 6 -19.58 25.35 15.39
C SER A 6 -19.32 26.29 16.57
N ALA A 7 -18.62 25.82 17.61
CA ALA A 7 -18.22 26.64 18.73
C ALA A 7 -17.30 27.81 18.31
N THR A 8 -16.37 27.57 17.41
CA THR A 8 -15.45 28.59 16.88
C THR A 8 -16.20 29.64 16.07
N ARG A 9 -17.17 29.23 15.24
CA ARG A 9 -18.04 30.16 14.50
C ARG A 9 -18.90 31.02 15.43
N ALA A 10 -19.35 30.42 16.56
CA ALA A 10 -20.20 31.13 17.53
C ALA A 10 -19.48 32.31 18.22
N ILE A 11 -18.14 32.27 18.31
CA ILE A 11 -17.32 33.38 18.82
C ILE A 11 -16.84 34.33 17.71
N GLY A 12 -17.43 34.27 16.51
CA GLY A 12 -17.18 35.20 15.41
C GLY A 12 -15.98 34.88 14.52
N ILE A 13 -15.35 33.70 14.68
CA ILE A 13 -14.22 33.28 13.82
C ILE A 13 -14.79 32.50 12.63
N PRO A 14 -14.61 32.97 11.38
CA PRO A 14 -15.13 32.28 10.22
C PRO A 14 -14.33 31.01 9.92
N ILE A 15 -15.02 29.89 9.73
CA ILE A 15 -14.44 28.63 9.24
C ILE A 15 -15.17 28.30 7.93
N ALA A 16 -14.49 28.51 6.81
CA ALA A 16 -15.02 28.25 5.47
C ALA A 16 -14.90 26.76 5.12
N THR A 17 -13.77 26.13 5.45
CA THR A 17 -13.48 24.73 5.11
C THR A 17 -13.41 23.89 6.38
N LEU A 18 -14.16 22.80 6.40
CA LEU A 18 -14.09 21.78 7.42
C LEU A 18 -13.72 20.45 6.76
N SER A 19 -12.43 20.12 6.84
CA SER A 19 -11.80 19.02 6.11
C SER A 19 -11.45 17.87 7.02
N ALA A 20 -11.90 16.68 6.69
CA ALA A 20 -11.59 15.47 7.44
C ALA A 20 -11.62 14.23 6.55
N GLY A 21 -11.21 13.09 7.14
CA GLY A 21 -11.33 11.81 6.52
C GLY A 21 -10.06 11.32 5.83
N SER A 22 -10.11 10.07 5.51
CA SER A 22 -9.09 9.26 4.86
C SER A 22 -9.77 8.19 4.02
N THR A 23 -9.05 7.39 3.26
CA THR A 23 -9.62 6.30 2.47
C THR A 23 -10.53 5.37 3.28
N PRO A 24 -10.15 4.85 4.47
CA PRO A 24 -11.04 3.97 5.24
C PRO A 24 -12.35 4.62 5.68
N THR A 25 -12.34 5.92 5.90
CA THR A 25 -13.52 6.65 6.41
C THR A 25 -14.36 7.29 5.32
N ALA A 26 -13.86 7.38 4.08
CA ALA A 26 -14.56 8.04 2.97
C ALA A 26 -15.97 7.50 2.74
N ARG A 27 -16.17 6.19 2.89
CA ARG A 27 -17.46 5.52 2.73
C ARG A 27 -18.54 5.90 3.76
N PHE A 28 -18.13 6.53 4.87
CA PHE A 28 -19.06 6.94 5.94
C PHE A 28 -19.52 8.40 5.80
N HIS A 29 -19.07 9.09 4.73
CA HIS A 29 -19.50 10.45 4.47
C HIS A 29 -20.75 10.45 3.59
N ASP A 30 -21.87 10.78 4.21
CA ASP A 30 -23.20 10.85 3.58
C ASP A 30 -23.59 12.25 3.11
N GLY A 31 -22.69 13.21 3.20
CA GLY A 31 -22.94 14.63 2.90
C GLY A 31 -23.65 15.39 4.02
N ALA A 32 -24.21 14.70 5.02
CA ALA A 32 -24.93 15.32 6.15
C ALA A 32 -24.00 15.66 7.34
N SER A 33 -22.76 15.21 7.29
CA SER A 33 -21.79 15.34 8.39
C SER A 33 -21.32 16.75 8.72
N GLY A 34 -21.70 17.76 7.91
CA GLY A 34 -21.23 19.15 8.04
C GLY A 34 -19.79 19.37 7.58
N LEU A 35 -19.14 18.34 7.03
CA LEU A 35 -17.84 18.48 6.38
C LEU A 35 -18.02 19.12 5.00
N THR A 36 -17.05 19.94 4.61
CA THR A 36 -16.99 20.58 3.28
C THR A 36 -15.95 19.90 2.37
N GLU A 37 -15.08 19.07 2.94
CA GLU A 37 -14.00 18.40 2.23
C GLU A 37 -13.64 17.06 2.86
N ILE A 38 -13.30 16.07 2.04
CA ILE A 38 -12.68 14.79 2.45
C ILE A 38 -11.36 14.58 1.72
N ARG A 39 -10.41 13.84 2.33
CA ARG A 39 -9.06 13.64 1.80
C ARG A 39 -8.68 12.16 1.68
N PRO A 40 -9.40 11.35 0.90
CA PRO A 40 -8.97 9.98 0.60
C PRO A 40 -7.74 10.04 -0.32
N GLY A 41 -6.71 9.24 -0.04
CA GLY A 41 -5.48 9.18 -0.85
C GLY A 41 -5.24 7.78 -1.42
N THR A 42 -5.15 6.77 -0.57
CA THR A 42 -4.81 5.39 -0.97
C THR A 42 -5.87 4.70 -1.81
N TYR A 43 -7.08 5.24 -1.93
CA TYR A 43 -8.18 4.68 -2.75
C TYR A 43 -7.82 4.50 -4.23
N VAL A 44 -6.83 5.25 -4.72
CA VAL A 44 -6.37 5.19 -6.13
C VAL A 44 -5.81 3.82 -6.47
N PHE A 45 -5.12 3.20 -5.52
CA PHE A 45 -4.46 1.90 -5.70
C PHE A 45 -4.93 0.86 -4.71
N TYR A 46 -5.35 1.25 -3.50
CA TYR A 46 -5.46 0.41 -2.32
C TYR A 46 -4.14 -0.30 -1.98
N ASP A 47 -4.08 -0.98 -0.85
CA ASP A 47 -2.91 -1.70 -0.35
C ASP A 47 -3.32 -2.76 0.68
N ALA A 48 -2.35 -3.54 1.17
CA ALA A 48 -2.63 -4.59 2.14
C ALA A 48 -3.25 -4.06 3.44
N LEU A 49 -2.93 -2.82 3.85
CA LEU A 49 -3.56 -2.22 5.03
C LEU A 49 -5.05 -1.93 4.79
N GLN A 50 -5.42 -1.42 3.61
CA GLN A 50 -6.83 -1.16 3.28
C GLN A 50 -7.64 -2.46 3.23
N VAL A 51 -7.03 -3.55 2.79
CA VAL A 51 -7.65 -4.88 2.83
C VAL A 51 -7.83 -5.34 4.29
N ALA A 52 -6.81 -5.23 5.12
CA ALA A 52 -6.87 -5.60 6.54
C ALA A 52 -7.89 -4.78 7.34
N LEU A 53 -8.12 -3.53 6.95
CA LEU A 53 -9.16 -2.64 7.52
C LEU A 53 -10.58 -2.94 6.98
N GLY A 54 -10.72 -3.86 6.03
CA GLY A 54 -12.00 -4.15 5.37
C GLY A 54 -12.53 -2.98 4.53
N THR A 55 -11.65 -2.10 4.08
CA THR A 55 -11.99 -0.96 3.20
C THR A 55 -12.13 -1.40 1.76
N ALA A 56 -11.32 -2.37 1.34
CA ALA A 56 -11.29 -2.92 -0.02
C ALA A 56 -11.07 -4.43 0.02
N GLY A 57 -11.43 -5.13 -1.04
CA GLY A 57 -10.99 -6.50 -1.31
C GLY A 57 -9.56 -6.53 -1.88
N ALA A 58 -8.90 -7.68 -1.80
CA ALA A 58 -7.56 -7.85 -2.35
C ALA A 58 -7.52 -7.66 -3.89
N ASP A 59 -8.62 -7.95 -4.56
CA ASP A 59 -8.83 -7.77 -6.01
C ASP A 59 -8.94 -6.30 -6.43
N HIS A 60 -9.15 -5.40 -5.49
CA HIS A 60 -9.16 -3.96 -5.72
C HIS A 60 -7.76 -3.31 -5.62
N CYS A 61 -6.73 -4.05 -5.18
CA CYS A 61 -5.37 -3.52 -5.12
C CYS A 61 -4.79 -3.41 -6.52
N ALA A 62 -4.75 -2.19 -7.06
CA ALA A 62 -4.31 -1.91 -8.42
C ALA A 62 -2.78 -1.80 -8.56
N LEU A 63 -2.03 -1.68 -7.46
CA LEU A 63 -0.59 -1.60 -7.47
C LEU A 63 0.03 -2.85 -6.83
N SER A 64 0.93 -3.47 -7.57
CA SER A 64 1.79 -4.54 -7.06
C SER A 64 3.24 -4.30 -7.47
N ILE A 65 4.16 -4.91 -6.74
CA ILE A 65 5.58 -4.90 -7.02
C ILE A 65 5.95 -6.24 -7.62
N ALA A 66 6.41 -6.23 -8.88
CA ALA A 66 6.97 -7.41 -9.52
C ALA A 66 8.39 -7.64 -8.98
N THR A 67 8.67 -8.85 -8.52
CA THR A 67 9.97 -9.23 -7.97
C THR A 67 10.35 -10.64 -8.41
N THR A 68 11.64 -10.94 -8.42
CA THR A 68 12.20 -12.21 -8.86
C THR A 68 12.76 -12.99 -7.68
N VAL A 69 12.54 -14.29 -7.64
CA VAL A 69 13.21 -15.19 -6.69
C VAL A 69 14.68 -15.33 -7.09
N VAL A 70 15.57 -14.81 -6.28
CA VAL A 70 17.02 -14.80 -6.55
C VAL A 70 17.78 -15.89 -5.78
N SER A 71 17.17 -16.46 -4.75
CA SER A 71 17.78 -17.55 -3.97
C SER A 71 16.72 -18.40 -3.29
N ARG A 72 17.01 -19.69 -3.12
CA ARG A 72 16.20 -20.62 -2.33
C ARG A 72 17.11 -21.48 -1.44
N PRO A 73 17.57 -20.93 -0.30
CA PRO A 73 18.58 -21.59 0.54
C PRO A 73 18.05 -22.82 1.28
N THR A 74 16.73 -22.89 1.55
CA THR A 74 16.06 -24.04 2.16
C THR A 74 14.70 -24.26 1.50
N PRO A 75 14.08 -25.44 1.61
CA PRO A 75 12.76 -25.71 1.02
C PRO A 75 11.66 -24.74 1.47
N ASP A 76 11.74 -24.24 2.68
CA ASP A 76 10.75 -23.34 3.33
C ASP A 76 11.11 -21.86 3.27
N ARG A 77 12.22 -21.52 2.57
CA ARG A 77 12.69 -20.13 2.49
C ARG A 77 13.16 -19.77 1.09
N ALA A 78 12.68 -18.63 0.59
CA ALA A 78 13.16 -18.01 -0.63
C ALA A 78 13.60 -16.57 -0.38
N VAL A 79 14.38 -16.01 -1.28
CA VAL A 79 14.83 -14.62 -1.27
C VAL A 79 14.42 -13.98 -2.59
N VAL A 80 13.85 -12.78 -2.49
CA VAL A 80 13.45 -11.98 -3.66
C VAL A 80 14.26 -10.69 -3.75
N ASP A 81 14.37 -10.11 -4.95
CA ASP A 81 15.09 -8.87 -5.25
C ASP A 81 14.28 -7.59 -4.98
N ALA A 82 13.28 -7.66 -4.13
CA ALA A 82 12.55 -6.51 -3.62
C ALA A 82 12.78 -6.34 -2.12
N GLY A 83 13.40 -5.26 -1.72
CA GLY A 83 13.68 -4.90 -0.34
C GLY A 83 13.00 -3.61 0.09
N SER A 84 13.50 -3.00 1.17
CA SER A 84 12.94 -1.78 1.75
C SER A 84 13.02 -0.56 0.82
N LYS A 85 13.98 -0.54 -0.12
CA LYS A 85 14.08 0.51 -1.14
C LYS A 85 12.97 0.46 -2.18
N THR A 86 12.18 -0.61 -2.21
CA THR A 86 11.05 -0.78 -3.11
C THR A 86 9.71 -0.82 -2.36
N LEU A 87 9.66 -1.56 -1.25
CA LEU A 87 8.43 -1.80 -0.47
C LEU A 87 8.22 -0.81 0.68
N GLY A 88 9.29 -0.13 1.13
CA GLY A 88 9.31 0.58 2.41
C GLY A 88 9.44 -0.38 3.59
N LEU A 89 9.48 0.16 4.81
CA LEU A 89 9.51 -0.62 6.06
C LEU A 89 8.19 -0.52 6.83
N ASP A 90 7.18 0.09 6.25
CA ASP A 90 5.90 0.28 6.92
C ASP A 90 5.17 -1.05 7.12
N ARG A 91 4.64 -1.23 8.32
CA ARG A 91 3.66 -2.29 8.62
C ARG A 91 2.23 -1.75 8.61
N GLY A 92 1.99 -0.77 7.74
CA GLY A 92 0.75 -0.03 7.60
C GLY A 92 0.82 1.38 8.18
N ALA A 93 -0.10 2.26 7.74
CA ALA A 93 -0.19 3.62 8.21
C ALA A 93 -0.63 3.70 9.68
N HIS A 94 -0.23 4.76 10.36
CA HIS A 94 -0.67 5.08 11.73
C HIS A 94 -0.27 4.06 12.80
N SER A 95 0.89 3.38 12.63
CA SER A 95 1.40 2.42 13.61
C SER A 95 0.42 1.29 13.93
N SER A 96 -0.40 0.88 12.96
CA SER A 96 -1.30 -0.24 13.13
C SER A 96 -0.50 -1.55 13.23
N ASN A 97 -0.85 -2.41 14.17
CA ASN A 97 -0.29 -3.75 14.31
C ASN A 97 -1.12 -4.81 13.56
N LEU A 98 -1.90 -4.37 12.56
CA LEU A 98 -2.76 -5.26 11.78
C LEU A 98 -1.97 -6.13 10.79
N LEU A 99 -0.79 -5.68 10.39
CA LEU A 99 0.09 -6.37 9.46
C LEU A 99 1.38 -6.78 10.17
N THR A 100 1.76 -8.03 10.03
CA THR A 100 2.97 -8.62 10.62
C THR A 100 4.13 -8.70 9.64
N ASP A 101 3.81 -8.85 8.35
CA ASP A 101 4.74 -9.01 7.25
C ASP A 101 4.87 -7.73 6.42
N PHE A 102 5.68 -7.73 5.36
CA PHE A 102 6.00 -6.54 4.57
C PHE A 102 5.27 -6.46 3.22
N GLY A 103 4.21 -7.20 3.06
CA GLY A 103 3.35 -7.21 1.87
C GLY A 103 2.58 -8.50 1.74
N THR A 104 1.60 -8.51 0.84
CA THR A 104 0.80 -9.69 0.53
C THR A 104 1.26 -10.29 -0.79
N LEU A 105 1.66 -11.56 -0.78
CA LEU A 105 2.05 -12.30 -1.99
C LEU A 105 0.81 -12.61 -2.82
N LEU A 106 0.87 -12.39 -4.14
CA LEU A 106 -0.22 -12.73 -5.05
C LEU A 106 0.05 -14.09 -5.71
N GLY A 107 -0.89 -15.01 -5.54
CA GLY A 107 -0.81 -16.35 -6.15
C GLY A 107 0.27 -17.28 -5.58
N VAL A 108 0.92 -16.89 -4.49
CA VAL A 108 1.94 -17.69 -3.79
C VAL A 108 1.55 -17.80 -2.33
N GLU A 109 1.50 -19.01 -1.80
CA GLU A 109 1.34 -19.22 -0.38
C GLU A 109 2.63 -18.89 0.37
N GLY A 110 2.52 -18.10 1.44
CA GLY A 110 3.66 -17.71 2.24
C GLY A 110 3.59 -16.27 2.75
N SER A 111 4.69 -15.81 3.32
CA SER A 111 4.82 -14.47 3.88
C SER A 111 6.16 -13.82 3.57
N LEU A 112 6.17 -12.50 3.42
CA LEU A 112 7.36 -11.68 3.27
C LEU A 112 7.76 -11.13 4.65
N SER A 113 8.51 -11.92 5.40
CA SER A 113 8.72 -11.73 6.84
C SER A 113 9.79 -10.71 7.21
N ARG A 114 10.74 -10.47 6.30
CA ARG A 114 11.89 -9.59 6.57
C ARG A 114 12.38 -8.93 5.29
N LEU A 115 12.82 -7.69 5.39
CA LEU A 115 13.50 -6.94 4.33
C LEU A 115 14.91 -6.55 4.74
N SER A 116 15.84 -6.63 3.80
CA SER A 116 17.04 -5.81 3.74
C SER A 116 16.81 -4.65 2.76
N GLU A 117 17.83 -3.92 2.39
CA GLU A 117 17.67 -2.80 1.45
C GLU A 117 17.15 -3.25 0.08
N GLU A 118 17.76 -4.29 -0.49
CA GLU A 118 17.50 -4.77 -1.85
C GLU A 118 16.78 -6.12 -1.90
N HIS A 119 16.65 -6.84 -0.76
CA HIS A 119 16.13 -8.19 -0.75
C HIS A 119 15.04 -8.39 0.29
N GLY A 120 14.09 -9.25 -0.03
CA GLY A 120 13.05 -9.74 0.87
C GLY A 120 13.20 -11.23 1.15
N ILE A 121 12.92 -11.63 2.39
CA ILE A 121 12.92 -13.03 2.83
C ILE A 121 11.51 -13.53 2.87
N LEU A 122 11.24 -14.56 2.07
CA LEU A 122 9.97 -15.28 2.07
C LEU A 122 10.06 -16.52 2.97
N HIS A 123 9.02 -16.73 3.76
CA HIS A 123 8.69 -18.03 4.32
C HIS A 123 7.56 -18.62 3.48
N ILE A 124 7.79 -19.82 2.95
CA ILE A 124 6.89 -20.53 2.03
C ILE A 124 6.75 -21.99 2.48
N PRO A 125 5.69 -22.71 2.09
CA PRO A 125 5.61 -24.15 2.31
C PRO A 125 6.81 -24.88 1.70
N ALA A 126 7.28 -25.92 2.37
CA ALA A 126 8.47 -26.66 1.93
C ALA A 126 8.27 -27.38 0.58
N ASP A 127 7.03 -27.69 0.24
CA ASP A 127 6.59 -28.27 -1.03
C ASP A 127 6.17 -27.21 -2.08
N SER A 128 6.38 -25.93 -1.80
CA SER A 128 6.09 -24.83 -2.73
C SER A 128 6.86 -25.04 -4.05
N PRO A 129 6.18 -24.91 -5.21
CA PRO A 129 6.81 -25.07 -6.52
C PRO A 129 7.72 -23.90 -6.91
N LEU A 130 7.75 -22.83 -6.09
CA LEU A 130 8.50 -21.62 -6.37
C LEU A 130 9.99 -21.90 -6.55
N ALA A 131 10.57 -21.49 -7.68
CA ALA A 131 11.96 -21.74 -8.05
C ALA A 131 12.75 -20.42 -8.25
N ILE A 132 14.08 -20.52 -8.25
CA ILE A 132 14.95 -19.40 -8.61
C ILE A 132 14.68 -18.99 -10.06
N GLY A 133 14.48 -17.68 -10.28
CA GLY A 133 14.11 -17.10 -11.56
C GLY A 133 12.61 -16.86 -11.72
N ASP A 134 11.77 -17.42 -10.87
CA ASP A 134 10.34 -17.17 -10.91
C ASP A 134 10.02 -15.72 -10.53
N ARG A 135 9.05 -15.15 -11.22
CA ARG A 135 8.52 -13.82 -10.93
C ARG A 135 7.25 -13.94 -10.13
N ILE A 136 7.17 -13.18 -9.06
CA ILE A 136 5.99 -13.05 -8.21
C ILE A 136 5.59 -11.60 -8.07
N GLN A 137 4.39 -11.36 -7.57
CA GLN A 137 3.89 -10.01 -7.29
C GLN A 137 3.60 -9.87 -5.81
N VAL A 138 3.88 -8.69 -5.28
CA VAL A 138 3.66 -8.33 -3.88
C VAL A 138 2.81 -7.06 -3.83
N VAL A 139 1.65 -7.12 -3.19
CA VAL A 139 0.89 -5.92 -2.81
C VAL A 139 1.58 -5.31 -1.58
N PRO A 140 2.05 -4.05 -1.64
CA PRO A 140 2.74 -3.44 -0.52
C PRO A 140 1.79 -3.21 0.67
N ASN A 141 2.34 -3.16 1.87
CA ASN A 141 1.58 -2.80 3.05
C ASN A 141 1.02 -1.38 2.97
N HIS A 142 1.83 -0.45 2.44
CA HIS A 142 1.49 0.97 2.36
C HIS A 142 1.88 1.51 0.98
N VAL A 143 0.87 1.71 0.14
CA VAL A 143 1.07 2.14 -1.24
C VAL A 143 1.72 3.51 -1.35
N CYS A 144 1.50 4.42 -0.41
CA CYS A 144 2.10 5.76 -0.45
C CYS A 144 3.62 5.70 -0.37
N SER A 145 4.16 4.90 0.56
CA SER A 145 5.61 4.70 0.69
C SER A 145 6.20 4.04 -0.55
N ALA A 146 5.59 2.96 -1.03
CA ALA A 146 6.06 2.26 -2.23
C ALA A 146 6.03 3.15 -3.48
N SER A 147 4.97 3.94 -3.66
CA SER A 147 4.85 4.90 -4.77
C SER A 147 5.92 5.98 -4.72
N ASN A 148 6.22 6.52 -3.52
CA ASN A 148 7.22 7.57 -3.34
C ASN A 148 8.66 7.07 -3.58
N LEU A 149 8.91 5.78 -3.40
CA LEU A 149 10.20 5.14 -3.69
C LEU A 149 10.38 4.83 -5.19
N ALA A 150 9.30 4.71 -5.94
CA ALA A 150 9.33 4.40 -7.36
C ALA A 150 9.55 5.67 -8.20
N ARG A 151 10.15 5.50 -9.39
CA ARG A 151 10.30 6.57 -10.39
C ARG A 151 9.30 6.46 -11.53
N ARG A 152 8.73 5.28 -11.73
CA ARG A 152 7.75 4.99 -12.77
C ARG A 152 6.89 3.79 -12.39
N PHE A 153 5.70 3.74 -12.96
CA PHE A 153 4.85 2.57 -12.97
C PHE A 153 4.73 2.01 -14.39
N TYR A 154 4.40 0.74 -14.48
CA TYR A 154 4.04 0.08 -15.72
C TYR A 154 2.56 -0.24 -15.67
N GLY A 155 1.76 0.41 -16.49
CA GLY A 155 0.34 0.11 -16.66
C GLY A 155 0.17 -1.22 -17.39
N LEU A 156 -0.50 -2.16 -16.74
CA LEU A 156 -0.72 -3.51 -17.26
C LEU A 156 -2.20 -3.70 -17.60
N ARG A 157 -2.48 -4.31 -18.76
CA ARG A 157 -3.79 -4.87 -19.09
C ARG A 157 -3.58 -6.28 -19.61
N ASP A 158 -4.29 -7.23 -19.00
CA ASP A 158 -4.21 -8.66 -19.36
C ASP A 158 -2.76 -9.19 -19.39
N GLY A 159 -1.91 -8.71 -18.46
CA GLY A 159 -0.51 -9.10 -18.34
C GLY A 159 0.45 -8.42 -19.35
N VAL A 160 -0.06 -7.54 -20.21
CA VAL A 160 0.74 -6.79 -21.20
C VAL A 160 0.96 -5.36 -20.70
N VAL A 161 2.20 -4.87 -20.84
CA VAL A 161 2.52 -3.45 -20.55
C VAL A 161 1.95 -2.59 -21.67
N GLU A 162 0.98 -1.74 -21.34
CA GLU A 162 0.39 -0.77 -22.28
C GLU A 162 0.99 0.63 -22.13
N GLU A 163 1.42 0.99 -20.93
CA GLU A 163 1.86 2.35 -20.63
C GLU A 163 3.01 2.36 -19.62
N VAL A 164 3.88 3.36 -19.74
CA VAL A 164 4.89 3.69 -18.72
C VAL A 164 4.54 5.06 -18.15
N ILE A 165 4.15 5.08 -16.89
CA ILE A 165 3.73 6.28 -16.17
C ILE A 165 4.91 6.79 -15.33
N THR A 166 5.41 7.98 -15.64
CA THR A 166 6.46 8.64 -14.86
C THR A 166 5.83 9.26 -13.60
N ILE A 167 6.51 9.12 -12.47
CA ILE A 167 6.11 9.75 -11.21
C ILE A 167 6.86 11.07 -11.09
N ASP A 168 6.17 12.19 -11.37
CA ASP A 168 6.80 13.51 -11.50
C ASP A 168 7.39 14.03 -10.18
N ALA A 169 6.81 13.68 -9.05
CA ALA A 169 7.22 14.14 -7.72
C ALA A 169 7.79 13.02 -6.84
N ALA A 170 8.42 11.99 -7.43
CA ALA A 170 9.06 10.93 -6.66
C ALA A 170 10.15 11.51 -5.73
N GLY A 171 10.01 11.26 -4.42
CA GLY A 171 10.91 11.83 -3.40
C GLY A 171 10.77 13.34 -3.18
N GLY A 172 9.74 13.98 -3.75
CA GLY A 172 9.48 15.41 -3.64
C GLY A 172 8.90 15.82 -2.28
N VAL A 173 9.58 15.47 -1.21
CA VAL A 173 9.24 15.94 0.16
C VAL A 173 9.95 17.27 0.39
N HIS A 174 9.19 18.34 0.57
CA HIS A 174 9.69 19.71 0.84
C HIS A 174 9.19 20.19 2.20
#